data_fee6d87bb1243e351d6b85017bc85fa2
#
_entry.id   fee6d87bb1243e351d6b85017bc85fa2
#
_cell.length_a   1.000
_cell.length_b   1.000
_cell.length_c   1.000
_cell.angle_alpha   90.00
_cell.angle_beta   90.00
_cell.angle_gamma   90.00
#
_symmetry.space_group_name_H-M   'P 1'
#
loop_
_entity.id
_entity.type
_entity.pdbx_description
1 polymer ?
#
loop_
_entity_poly.entity_id
_entity_poly.type
_entity_poly.pdbx_seq_one_letter_code
_entity_poly.pdbx_strand_id
1 'polypeptide(L)'
;MNRLFGPKLAVARAAGALSRRSGHGGGTTLPGRLLLRMAPDAISELGARLRGSSTIVSATNGKTTTAGMIAAMLQDAGRTPVHNRAGSNMTWGVATALLEQQGDEGLFEVDEAWLPQVAAELEPRLIVLGNLFRDQLDRYGELEHLADEWAALIERRSGSTQFALNADDPLIADAGRDRELARRPGIAYFGIEDPSQALPALQHAFDAKHCRRCGSPYAYERAFVGHLGHYGCPNCGADRPSPDVAATRIELNGMEGSRVTVRASEGEAQLRLPLPGLYNVYNALAALTAGLRLGIPLPEAARSLESVQAVFGRVETIAVGGRDVSILLIKNPAGANEVLRTMLLEADRNGGGAQLDLWVALNDRIADGRDISWVWDADFELLATRVRRVVCAGTRAPEMAVRLKYAGVPPTAIEVEEAIDRSLDRAVAGSNGRLFALPTYTALLELRTLLARRGLARAFWA
;
A
#
# COMPACT_ATOMS: atom_id res chain seq x y z
N MET A 1 -26.84 22.79 -11.89
CA MET A 1 -25.64 22.64 -12.74
C MET A 1 -25.30 23.97 -13.39
N ASN A 2 -24.16 24.55 -13.09
CA ASN A 2 -23.74 25.85 -13.64
C ASN A 2 -23.60 25.72 -15.17
N ARG A 3 -24.22 26.64 -15.96
CA ARG A 3 -24.23 26.61 -17.45
C ARG A 3 -22.82 26.57 -18.06
N LEU A 4 -21.79 27.00 -17.32
CA LEU A 4 -20.36 26.98 -17.73
C LEU A 4 -19.61 25.70 -17.35
N PHE A 5 -20.26 24.74 -16.68
CA PHE A 5 -19.54 23.51 -16.22
C PHE A 5 -19.16 22.62 -17.41
N GLY A 6 -20.02 22.43 -18.39
CA GLY A 6 -19.75 21.65 -19.61
C GLY A 6 -18.49 22.11 -20.38
N PRO A 7 -18.38 23.41 -20.73
CA PRO A 7 -17.16 23.94 -21.35
C PRO A 7 -15.87 23.73 -20.54
N LYS A 8 -15.90 23.84 -19.19
CA LYS A 8 -14.76 23.59 -18.31
C LYS A 8 -14.31 22.12 -18.38
N LEU A 9 -15.26 21.18 -18.41
CA LEU A 9 -14.95 19.76 -18.60
C LEU A 9 -14.27 19.49 -19.95
N ALA A 10 -14.75 20.11 -21.02
CA ALA A 10 -14.17 19.97 -22.37
C ALA A 10 -12.73 20.47 -22.42
N VAL A 11 -12.44 21.63 -21.83
CA VAL A 11 -11.08 22.19 -21.73
C VAL A 11 -10.15 21.27 -20.95
N ALA A 12 -10.59 20.76 -19.79
CA ALA A 12 -9.79 19.85 -18.98
C ALA A 12 -9.49 18.53 -19.69
N ARG A 13 -10.49 17.95 -20.40
CA ARG A 13 -10.30 16.73 -21.23
C ARG A 13 -9.31 16.98 -22.38
N ALA A 14 -9.40 18.10 -23.07
CA ALA A 14 -8.48 18.46 -24.14
C ALA A 14 -7.05 18.60 -23.64
N ALA A 15 -6.85 19.22 -22.48
CA ALA A 15 -5.53 19.31 -21.84
C ALA A 15 -4.96 17.93 -21.50
N GLY A 16 -5.77 17.00 -21.01
CA GLY A 16 -5.38 15.62 -20.74
C GLY A 16 -4.95 14.87 -22.00
N ALA A 17 -5.73 14.99 -23.08
CA ALA A 17 -5.41 14.38 -24.37
C ALA A 17 -4.10 14.91 -24.95
N LEU A 18 -3.84 16.22 -24.82
CA LEU A 18 -2.61 16.87 -25.27
C LEU A 18 -1.40 16.38 -24.45
N SER A 19 -1.53 16.31 -23.12
CA SER A 19 -0.47 15.82 -22.21
C SER A 19 -0.05 14.37 -22.55
N ARG A 20 -1.02 13.48 -22.80
CA ARG A 20 -0.73 12.11 -23.22
C ARG A 20 0.01 12.03 -24.56
N ARG A 21 -0.38 12.86 -25.53
CA ARG A 21 0.27 12.89 -26.86
C ARG A 21 1.68 13.47 -26.82
N SER A 22 1.97 14.38 -25.92
CA SER A 22 3.30 15.02 -25.80
C SER A 22 4.31 14.19 -25.02
N GLY A 23 3.91 13.03 -24.43
CA GLY A 23 4.78 12.16 -23.65
C GLY A 23 5.23 12.77 -22.29
N HIS A 24 4.67 13.90 -21.88
CA HIS A 24 4.98 14.56 -20.62
C HIS A 24 4.07 14.03 -19.49
N GLY A 25 4.37 12.83 -18.99
CA GLY A 25 3.63 12.16 -17.92
C GLY A 25 2.36 11.44 -18.42
N GLY A 26 1.81 10.55 -17.58
CA GLY A 26 0.62 9.70 -17.93
C GLY A 26 -0.71 10.44 -18.06
N GLY A 27 -0.74 11.77 -17.98
CA GLY A 27 -1.99 12.57 -18.07
C GLY A 27 -2.96 12.35 -16.88
N THR A 28 -2.52 11.70 -15.81
CA THR A 28 -3.37 11.28 -14.69
C THR A 28 -3.67 12.40 -13.68
N THR A 29 -2.96 13.52 -13.72
CA THR A 29 -3.09 14.61 -12.73
C THR A 29 -3.40 15.97 -13.35
N LEU A 30 -2.88 16.25 -14.54
CA LEU A 30 -3.02 17.57 -15.18
C LEU A 30 -4.49 17.93 -15.48
N PRO A 31 -5.33 17.03 -16.02
CA PRO A 31 -6.74 17.33 -16.27
C PRO A 31 -7.49 17.73 -15.00
N GLY A 32 -7.30 16.95 -13.91
CA GLY A 32 -7.93 17.22 -12.63
C GLY A 32 -7.46 18.53 -12.00
N ARG A 33 -6.15 18.84 -12.06
CA ARG A 33 -5.62 20.12 -11.58
C ARG A 33 -6.24 21.30 -12.30
N LEU A 34 -6.33 21.23 -13.63
CA LEU A 34 -6.94 22.29 -14.42
C LEU A 34 -8.43 22.42 -14.12
N LEU A 35 -9.14 21.28 -14.01
CA LEU A 35 -10.56 21.27 -13.70
C LEU A 35 -10.85 21.90 -12.33
N LEU A 36 -10.13 21.49 -11.28
CA LEU A 36 -10.33 22.02 -9.92
C LEU A 36 -10.00 23.52 -9.81
N ARG A 37 -9.04 24.03 -10.62
CA ARG A 37 -8.81 25.48 -10.69
C ARG A 37 -9.96 26.24 -11.32
N MET A 38 -10.66 25.68 -12.31
CA MET A 38 -11.79 26.30 -13.00
C MET A 38 -13.13 26.06 -12.28
N ALA A 39 -13.25 24.94 -11.61
CA ALA A 39 -14.45 24.51 -10.90
C ALA A 39 -14.04 23.77 -9.61
N PRO A 40 -13.86 24.46 -8.48
CA PRO A 40 -13.46 23.87 -7.20
C PRO A 40 -14.39 22.74 -6.73
N ASP A 41 -15.69 22.86 -7.00
CA ASP A 41 -16.72 21.88 -6.60
C ASP A 41 -16.85 20.69 -7.58
N ALA A 42 -15.89 20.52 -8.51
CA ALA A 42 -15.99 19.53 -9.58
C ALA A 42 -16.07 18.08 -9.07
N ILE A 43 -15.41 17.74 -7.95
CA ILE A 43 -15.48 16.40 -7.37
C ILE A 43 -16.90 16.11 -6.89
N SER A 44 -17.52 17.01 -6.16
CA SER A 44 -18.92 16.90 -5.72
C SER A 44 -19.89 16.79 -6.90
N GLU A 45 -19.77 17.71 -7.90
CA GLU A 45 -20.69 17.72 -9.05
C GLU A 45 -20.55 16.46 -9.92
N LEU A 46 -19.32 15.94 -10.10
CA LEU A 46 -19.09 14.72 -10.87
C LEU A 46 -19.40 13.47 -10.03
N GLY A 47 -19.08 13.47 -8.75
CA GLY A 47 -19.41 12.39 -7.82
C GLY A 47 -20.88 12.13 -7.68
N ALA A 48 -21.71 13.18 -7.68
CA ALA A 48 -23.17 13.09 -7.66
C ALA A 48 -23.79 12.34 -8.86
N ARG A 49 -23.01 12.08 -9.92
CA ARG A 49 -23.44 11.28 -11.08
C ARG A 49 -23.31 9.78 -10.84
N LEU A 50 -22.57 9.37 -9.82
CA LEU A 50 -22.33 7.97 -9.46
C LEU A 50 -23.58 7.43 -8.73
N ARG A 51 -24.39 6.61 -9.41
CA ARG A 51 -25.64 6.04 -8.86
C ARG A 51 -25.40 5.13 -7.66
N GLY A 52 -24.31 4.38 -7.69
CA GLY A 52 -23.89 3.44 -6.63
C GLY A 52 -23.07 4.08 -5.51
N SER A 53 -22.93 5.43 -5.51
CA SER A 53 -22.04 6.14 -4.59
C SER A 53 -20.56 5.80 -4.78
N SER A 54 -19.72 6.00 -3.76
CA SER A 54 -18.28 5.75 -3.88
C SER A 54 -17.72 4.99 -2.68
N THR A 55 -16.59 4.32 -2.92
CA THR A 55 -15.72 3.69 -1.93
C THR A 55 -14.37 4.40 -1.94
N ILE A 56 -13.87 4.76 -0.77
CA ILE A 56 -12.53 5.33 -0.60
C ILE A 56 -11.63 4.31 0.11
N VAL A 57 -10.40 4.16 -0.36
CA VAL A 57 -9.35 3.34 0.27
C VAL A 57 -8.21 4.25 0.68
N SER A 58 -7.86 4.26 1.96
CA SER A 58 -6.70 4.99 2.49
C SER A 58 -5.87 4.12 3.43
N ALA A 59 -4.57 4.27 3.36
CA ALA A 59 -3.58 3.59 4.21
C ALA A 59 -2.19 4.14 3.88
N THR A 60 -1.23 4.05 4.76
CA THR A 60 0.17 4.36 4.42
C THR A 60 0.72 3.37 3.41
N ASN A 61 0.51 2.08 3.64
CA ASN A 61 0.92 1.01 2.75
C ASN A 61 -0.28 0.21 2.23
N GLY A 62 -0.21 -0.22 0.96
CA GLY A 62 -1.20 -1.14 0.39
C GLY A 62 -2.41 -0.52 -0.31
N LYS A 63 -2.61 0.82 -0.29
CA LYS A 63 -3.73 1.53 -0.94
C LYS A 63 -4.06 1.00 -2.34
N THR A 64 -3.08 1.06 -3.23
CA THR A 64 -3.25 0.67 -4.65
C THR A 64 -3.60 -0.81 -4.82
N THR A 65 -2.97 -1.68 -4.02
CA THR A 65 -3.23 -3.12 -4.05
C THR A 65 -4.64 -3.43 -3.56
N THR A 66 -5.03 -2.85 -2.42
CA THR A 66 -6.39 -3.01 -1.87
C THR A 66 -7.47 -2.49 -2.83
N ALA A 67 -7.27 -1.29 -3.40
CA ALA A 67 -8.19 -0.74 -4.40
C ALA A 67 -8.25 -1.61 -5.66
N GLY A 68 -7.12 -2.16 -6.13
CA GLY A 68 -7.06 -3.11 -7.23
C GLY A 68 -7.84 -4.40 -6.95
N MET A 69 -7.73 -4.95 -5.74
CA MET A 69 -8.48 -6.11 -5.28
C MET A 69 -10.00 -5.82 -5.25
N ILE A 70 -10.41 -4.68 -4.71
CA ILE A 70 -11.83 -4.26 -4.71
C ILE A 70 -12.33 -4.08 -6.15
N ALA A 71 -11.52 -3.47 -7.03
CA ALA A 71 -11.88 -3.30 -8.43
C ALA A 71 -12.11 -4.64 -9.14
N ALA A 72 -11.26 -5.65 -8.88
CA ALA A 72 -11.43 -7.00 -9.44
C ALA A 72 -12.75 -7.63 -8.97
N MET A 73 -13.05 -7.59 -7.67
CA MET A 73 -14.30 -8.10 -7.13
C MET A 73 -15.53 -7.40 -7.73
N LEU A 74 -15.49 -6.06 -7.89
CA LEU A 74 -16.57 -5.31 -8.52
C LEU A 74 -16.75 -5.70 -9.98
N GLN A 75 -15.67 -5.87 -10.73
CA GLN A 75 -15.69 -6.28 -12.15
C GLN A 75 -16.26 -7.68 -12.32
N ASP A 76 -15.85 -8.64 -11.49
CA ASP A 76 -16.37 -10.01 -11.50
C ASP A 76 -17.87 -10.06 -11.14
N ALA A 77 -18.33 -9.11 -10.30
CA ALA A 77 -19.74 -8.89 -10.01
C ALA A 77 -20.51 -8.10 -11.10
N GLY A 78 -19.89 -7.86 -12.27
CA GLY A 78 -20.49 -7.15 -13.40
C GLY A 78 -20.60 -5.63 -13.22
N ARG A 79 -19.90 -5.05 -12.26
CA ARG A 79 -19.91 -3.61 -11.94
C ARG A 79 -18.66 -2.94 -12.52
N THR A 80 -18.78 -1.71 -12.98
CA THR A 80 -17.64 -0.97 -13.58
C THR A 80 -17.35 0.28 -12.75
N PRO A 81 -16.34 0.25 -11.86
CA PRO A 81 -16.02 1.40 -11.05
C PRO A 81 -15.21 2.46 -11.82
N VAL A 82 -15.51 3.73 -11.56
CA VAL A 82 -14.61 4.86 -11.83
C VAL A 82 -13.47 4.80 -10.83
N HIS A 83 -12.23 4.58 -11.30
CA HIS A 83 -11.11 4.30 -10.44
C HIS A 83 -9.85 5.11 -10.84
N ASN A 84 -9.25 5.83 -9.87
CA ASN A 84 -8.01 6.59 -10.06
C ASN A 84 -6.77 5.68 -10.01
N ARG A 85 -6.61 4.82 -11.01
CA ARG A 85 -5.46 3.93 -11.15
C ARG A 85 -4.15 4.73 -11.24
N ALA A 86 -3.02 4.05 -11.16
CA ALA A 86 -1.67 4.61 -11.33
C ALA A 86 -1.17 5.56 -10.21
N GLY A 87 -1.63 5.37 -8.97
CA GLY A 87 -1.07 6.05 -7.79
C GLY A 87 -1.34 7.56 -7.72
N SER A 88 -2.30 8.07 -8.49
CA SER A 88 -2.75 9.47 -8.42
C SER A 88 -3.79 9.64 -7.31
N ASN A 89 -3.34 9.61 -6.05
CA ASN A 89 -4.14 9.48 -4.83
C ASN A 89 -4.52 10.82 -4.15
N MET A 90 -4.31 11.94 -4.83
CA MET A 90 -4.72 13.26 -4.34
C MET A 90 -6.01 13.74 -5.05
N THR A 91 -6.60 14.86 -4.59
CA THR A 91 -7.85 15.41 -5.15
C THR A 91 -7.86 15.51 -6.66
N TRP A 92 -6.76 15.94 -7.27
CA TRP A 92 -6.67 16.03 -8.74
C TRP A 92 -6.69 14.68 -9.46
N GLY A 93 -6.23 13.61 -8.83
CA GLY A 93 -6.34 12.25 -9.37
C GLY A 93 -7.78 11.77 -9.37
N VAL A 94 -8.50 12.00 -8.26
CA VAL A 94 -9.94 11.72 -8.14
C VAL A 94 -10.71 12.52 -9.19
N ALA A 95 -10.45 13.82 -9.30
CA ALA A 95 -11.10 14.68 -10.30
C ALA A 95 -10.82 14.23 -11.74
N THR A 96 -9.59 13.77 -12.04
CA THR A 96 -9.26 13.22 -13.37
C THR A 96 -10.05 11.95 -13.66
N ALA A 97 -10.11 11.01 -12.72
CA ALA A 97 -10.84 9.76 -12.89
C ALA A 97 -12.34 10.03 -13.14
N LEU A 98 -12.95 10.89 -12.33
CA LEU A 98 -14.35 11.32 -12.50
C LEU A 98 -14.62 12.06 -13.82
N LEU A 99 -13.63 12.80 -14.33
CA LEU A 99 -13.73 13.52 -15.60
C LEU A 99 -13.63 12.58 -16.82
N GLU A 100 -12.74 11.60 -16.78
CA GLU A 100 -12.34 10.81 -17.96
C GLU A 100 -13.02 9.46 -18.06
N GLN A 101 -13.47 8.87 -16.95
CA GLN A 101 -14.05 7.54 -16.91
C GLN A 101 -15.58 7.61 -16.78
N GLN A 102 -16.23 6.51 -17.21
CA GLN A 102 -17.65 6.29 -17.03
C GLN A 102 -17.86 5.05 -16.17
N GLY A 103 -18.85 5.11 -15.29
CA GLY A 103 -19.21 4.03 -14.38
C GLY A 103 -20.31 4.50 -13.44
N ASP A 104 -20.96 3.56 -12.79
CA ASP A 104 -22.03 3.84 -11.84
C ASP A 104 -21.55 3.98 -10.40
N GLU A 105 -20.33 3.52 -10.12
CA GLU A 105 -19.72 3.54 -8.79
C GLU A 105 -18.32 4.14 -8.82
N GLY A 106 -17.93 4.81 -7.74
CA GLY A 106 -16.58 5.31 -7.53
C GLY A 106 -15.74 4.34 -6.67
N LEU A 107 -14.49 4.16 -7.04
CA LEU A 107 -13.49 3.50 -6.22
C LEU A 107 -12.23 4.35 -6.23
N PHE A 108 -11.93 5.02 -5.12
CA PHE A 108 -10.85 5.98 -5.07
C PHE A 108 -9.80 5.62 -4.03
N GLU A 109 -8.57 5.49 -4.48
CA GLU A 109 -7.38 5.51 -3.64
C GLU A 109 -7.11 6.96 -3.23
N VAL A 110 -7.05 7.24 -1.93
CA VAL A 110 -6.84 8.59 -1.39
C VAL A 110 -5.70 8.59 -0.39
N ASP A 111 -4.80 9.55 -0.54
CA ASP A 111 -3.70 9.80 0.36
C ASP A 111 -4.21 10.22 1.75
N GLU A 112 -3.48 9.89 2.79
CA GLU A 112 -3.89 10.00 4.18
C GLU A 112 -4.33 11.41 4.57
N ALA A 113 -3.57 12.42 4.16
CA ALA A 113 -3.85 13.82 4.48
C ALA A 113 -5.01 14.40 3.65
N TRP A 114 -5.30 13.83 2.49
CA TRP A 114 -6.39 14.28 1.61
C TRP A 114 -7.72 13.59 1.89
N LEU A 115 -7.72 12.54 2.71
CA LEU A 115 -8.91 11.75 3.00
C LEU A 115 -10.08 12.58 3.56
N PRO A 116 -9.91 13.47 4.57
CA PRO A 116 -11.02 14.24 5.11
C PRO A 116 -11.68 15.14 4.06
N GLN A 117 -10.87 15.79 3.21
CA GLN A 117 -11.38 16.67 2.16
C GLN A 117 -12.14 15.88 1.10
N VAL A 118 -11.55 14.83 0.55
CA VAL A 118 -12.17 14.02 -0.51
C VAL A 118 -13.46 13.35 0.00
N ALA A 119 -13.45 12.86 1.25
CA ALA A 119 -14.66 12.30 1.87
C ALA A 119 -15.76 13.33 2.07
N ALA A 120 -15.43 14.60 2.33
CA ALA A 120 -16.42 15.68 2.42
C ALA A 120 -17.05 15.97 1.06
N GLU A 121 -16.29 15.94 -0.03
CA GLU A 121 -16.75 16.25 -1.38
C GLU A 121 -17.53 15.09 -2.04
N LEU A 122 -17.15 13.83 -1.78
CA LEU A 122 -17.74 12.63 -2.40
C LEU A 122 -18.91 12.03 -1.62
N GLU A 123 -18.98 12.27 -0.30
CA GLU A 123 -19.93 11.61 0.60
C GLU A 123 -20.01 10.09 0.40
N PRO A 124 -18.88 9.38 0.59
CA PRO A 124 -18.74 7.98 0.20
C PRO A 124 -19.66 7.07 1.01
N ARG A 125 -20.14 6.00 0.37
CA ARG A 125 -20.86 4.90 1.05
C ARG A 125 -19.95 4.09 1.97
N LEU A 126 -18.67 3.92 1.59
CA LEU A 126 -17.72 3.10 2.30
C LEU A 126 -16.34 3.76 2.34
N ILE A 127 -15.69 3.74 3.49
CA ILE A 127 -14.28 4.09 3.66
C ILE A 127 -13.54 2.89 4.24
N VAL A 128 -12.43 2.51 3.60
CA VAL A 128 -11.53 1.44 4.01
C VAL A 128 -10.23 2.04 4.53
N LEU A 129 -9.89 1.78 5.79
CA LEU A 129 -8.68 2.27 6.43
C LEU A 129 -7.75 1.09 6.77
N GLY A 130 -6.61 1.01 6.06
CA GLY A 130 -5.72 -0.14 6.11
C GLY A 130 -4.70 -0.09 7.25
N ASN A 131 -3.86 0.93 7.28
CA ASN A 131 -2.80 1.10 8.27
C ASN A 131 -2.28 2.54 8.28
N LEU A 132 -1.70 2.95 9.41
CA LEU A 132 -0.99 4.21 9.57
C LEU A 132 0.43 3.95 10.08
N PHE A 133 1.43 4.12 9.22
CA PHE A 133 2.85 4.03 9.54
C PHE A 133 3.55 5.36 9.30
N ARG A 134 4.69 5.59 9.91
CA ARG A 134 5.56 6.70 9.56
C ARG A 134 5.98 6.59 8.10
N ASP A 135 5.65 7.61 7.32
CA ASP A 135 6.01 7.74 5.91
C ASP A 135 6.19 9.23 5.60
N GLN A 136 7.36 9.64 5.14
CA GLN A 136 7.66 11.01 4.75
C GLN A 136 7.18 12.07 5.77
N LEU A 137 7.68 11.98 7.03
CA LEU A 137 7.32 12.91 8.13
C LEU A 137 7.52 14.39 7.76
N ASP A 138 8.43 14.68 6.85
CA ASP A 138 8.67 15.99 6.27
C ASP A 138 7.46 16.56 5.48
N ARG A 139 6.52 15.69 5.05
CA ARG A 139 5.32 16.10 4.29
C ARG A 139 4.04 16.18 5.12
N TYR A 140 3.87 15.30 6.10
CA TYR A 140 2.56 15.07 6.75
C TYR A 140 2.56 15.37 8.25
N GLY A 141 3.72 15.70 8.84
CA GLY A 141 3.83 15.92 10.26
C GLY A 141 3.71 14.63 11.09
N GLU A 142 3.21 14.76 12.31
CA GLU A 142 3.13 13.64 13.24
C GLU A 142 1.98 12.68 12.90
N LEU A 143 2.23 11.38 13.04
CA LEU A 143 1.30 10.29 12.76
C LEU A 143 0.01 10.40 13.59
N GLU A 144 0.14 10.85 14.83
CA GLU A 144 -0.97 11.07 15.75
C GLU A 144 -1.97 12.11 15.22
N HIS A 145 -1.48 13.14 14.54
CA HIS A 145 -2.35 14.15 13.93
C HIS A 145 -3.24 13.58 12.83
N LEU A 146 -2.65 12.77 11.93
CA LEU A 146 -3.43 12.08 10.90
C LEU A 146 -4.48 11.15 11.51
N ALA A 147 -4.10 10.43 12.56
CA ALA A 147 -5.02 9.55 13.27
C ALA A 147 -6.15 10.32 13.98
N ASP A 148 -5.88 11.54 14.49
CA ASP A 148 -6.92 12.42 15.05
C ASP A 148 -7.89 12.93 13.98
N GLU A 149 -7.40 13.31 12.81
CA GLU A 149 -8.23 13.73 11.69
C GLU A 149 -9.14 12.58 11.20
N TRP A 150 -8.59 11.36 11.14
CA TRP A 150 -9.36 10.17 10.75
C TRP A 150 -10.41 9.81 11.80
N ALA A 151 -10.09 9.91 13.10
CA ALA A 151 -11.04 9.71 14.17
C ALA A 151 -12.21 10.70 14.08
N ALA A 152 -11.91 11.99 13.87
CA ALA A 152 -12.92 13.02 13.69
C ALA A 152 -13.76 12.80 12.41
N LEU A 153 -13.18 12.27 11.33
CA LEU A 153 -13.92 11.90 10.12
C LEU A 153 -14.91 10.76 10.41
N ILE A 154 -14.47 9.70 11.10
CA ILE A 154 -15.32 8.55 11.47
C ILE A 154 -16.47 9.01 12.36
N GLU A 155 -16.20 9.84 13.36
CA GLU A 155 -17.23 10.38 14.25
C GLU A 155 -18.29 11.18 13.49
N ARG A 156 -17.86 12.10 12.63
CA ARG A 156 -18.78 12.92 11.83
C ARG A 156 -19.63 12.14 10.83
N ARG A 157 -19.09 11.05 10.26
CA ARG A 157 -19.69 10.31 9.14
C ARG A 157 -20.33 8.97 9.51
N SER A 158 -20.18 8.49 10.73
CA SER A 158 -20.65 7.14 11.14
C SER A 158 -22.17 6.89 11.03
N GLY A 159 -22.96 7.93 10.75
CA GLY A 159 -24.40 7.80 10.48
C GLY A 159 -24.75 7.62 9.00
N SER A 160 -23.86 7.95 8.08
CA SER A 160 -24.11 7.98 6.63
C SER A 160 -23.09 7.16 5.82
N THR A 161 -21.92 6.89 6.38
CA THR A 161 -20.81 6.16 5.73
C THR A 161 -20.52 4.89 6.51
N GLN A 162 -20.26 3.79 5.81
CA GLN A 162 -19.75 2.55 6.39
C GLN A 162 -18.22 2.60 6.45
N PHE A 163 -17.63 1.87 7.40
CA PHE A 163 -16.18 1.80 7.57
C PHE A 163 -15.70 0.37 7.65
N ALA A 164 -14.59 0.06 6.96
CA ALA A 164 -13.80 -1.15 7.11
C ALA A 164 -12.46 -0.76 7.73
N LEU A 165 -12.22 -1.14 8.99
CA LEU A 165 -11.11 -0.69 9.81
C LEU A 165 -10.18 -1.85 10.19
N ASN A 166 -8.88 -1.61 10.19
CA ASN A 166 -7.91 -2.59 10.69
C ASN A 166 -7.96 -2.66 12.22
N ALA A 167 -8.37 -3.82 12.75
CA ALA A 167 -8.41 -4.09 14.19
C ALA A 167 -7.01 -4.10 14.82
N ASP A 168 -6.00 -4.52 14.03
CA ASP A 168 -4.63 -4.73 14.48
C ASP A 168 -3.84 -3.43 14.56
N ASP A 169 -4.35 -2.33 14.00
CA ASP A 169 -3.72 -1.01 14.07
C ASP A 169 -4.38 -0.16 15.17
N PRO A 170 -3.70 0.08 16.31
CA PRO A 170 -4.28 0.88 17.40
C PRO A 170 -4.61 2.31 17.00
N LEU A 171 -3.92 2.89 15.99
CA LEU A 171 -4.17 4.24 15.51
C LEU A 171 -5.49 4.34 14.73
N ILE A 172 -5.91 3.25 14.10
CA ILE A 172 -7.14 3.13 13.33
C ILE A 172 -8.28 2.58 14.20
N ALA A 173 -8.02 1.50 14.92
CA ALA A 173 -9.04 0.82 15.71
C ALA A 173 -9.58 1.69 16.85
N ASP A 174 -8.75 2.57 17.42
CA ASP A 174 -9.15 3.55 18.44
C ASP A 174 -9.76 4.85 17.86
N ALA A 175 -9.98 4.90 16.54
CA ALA A 175 -10.57 6.05 15.87
C ALA A 175 -11.99 6.38 16.38
N GLY A 176 -12.67 5.43 16.96
CA GLY A 176 -13.83 5.68 17.79
C GLY A 176 -13.41 5.82 19.24
N ARG A 177 -13.05 7.04 19.68
CA ARG A 177 -12.81 7.32 21.12
C ARG A 177 -14.00 6.97 21.99
N ASP A 178 -15.16 6.79 21.38
CA ASP A 178 -16.40 6.38 22.02
C ASP A 178 -16.60 4.86 21.80
N ARG A 179 -16.73 4.11 22.92
CA ARG A 179 -17.08 2.68 22.88
C ARG A 179 -18.42 2.44 22.15
N GLU A 180 -19.29 3.44 22.05
CA GLU A 180 -20.54 3.37 21.31
C GLU A 180 -20.32 3.41 19.79
N LEU A 181 -19.32 4.18 19.30
CA LEU A 181 -18.98 4.23 17.87
C LEU A 181 -18.47 2.88 17.36
N ALA A 182 -17.62 2.20 18.13
CA ALA A 182 -17.10 0.88 17.76
C ALA A 182 -18.18 -0.20 17.63
N ARG A 183 -19.37 0.03 18.22
CA ARG A 183 -20.53 -0.89 18.18
C ARG A 183 -21.60 -0.47 17.15
N ARG A 184 -21.38 0.63 16.42
CA ARG A 184 -22.35 1.07 15.41
C ARG A 184 -22.39 0.09 14.23
N PRO A 185 -23.58 -0.19 13.67
CA PRO A 185 -23.77 -1.18 12.59
C PRO A 185 -22.96 -0.85 11.31
N GLY A 186 -22.48 0.39 11.17
CA GLY A 186 -21.70 0.86 10.02
C GLY A 186 -20.21 0.53 10.05
N ILE A 187 -19.65 0.05 11.17
CA ILE A 187 -18.22 -0.28 11.29
C ILE A 187 -18.01 -1.79 11.22
N ALA A 188 -17.04 -2.22 10.42
CA ALA A 188 -16.53 -3.59 10.39
C ALA A 188 -15.03 -3.60 10.58
N TYR A 189 -14.54 -4.54 11.37
CA TYR A 189 -13.12 -4.72 11.62
C TYR A 189 -12.56 -5.92 10.87
N PHE A 190 -11.32 -5.79 10.39
CA PHE A 190 -10.54 -6.92 9.87
C PHE A 190 -9.21 -7.05 10.59
N GLY A 191 -8.66 -8.26 10.65
CA GLY A 191 -7.40 -8.52 11.34
C GLY A 191 -6.91 -9.96 11.22
N ILE A 192 -5.73 -10.23 11.77
CA ILE A 192 -5.11 -11.54 11.78
C ILE A 192 -5.33 -12.20 13.13
N GLU A 193 -5.76 -13.48 13.10
CA GLU A 193 -5.96 -14.34 14.29
C GLU A 193 -4.96 -15.50 14.33
N ASP A 194 -4.12 -15.68 13.31
CA ASP A 194 -3.14 -16.75 13.25
C ASP A 194 -1.88 -16.43 14.07
N PRO A 195 -1.67 -17.09 15.24
CA PRO A 195 -0.52 -16.80 16.10
C PRO A 195 0.83 -17.21 15.48
N SER A 196 0.82 -18.08 14.47
CA SER A 196 2.05 -18.55 13.81
C SER A 196 2.77 -17.44 13.04
N GLN A 197 2.07 -16.34 12.75
CA GLN A 197 2.61 -15.19 12.03
C GLN A 197 3.25 -14.15 12.96
N ALA A 198 3.18 -14.35 14.27
CA ALA A 198 3.72 -13.41 15.24
C ALA A 198 5.24 -13.22 15.06
N LEU A 199 5.66 -11.96 15.15
CA LEU A 199 7.07 -11.59 15.18
C LEU A 199 7.73 -12.12 16.47
N PRO A 200 8.99 -12.59 16.40
CA PRO A 200 9.71 -13.05 17.58
C PRO A 200 10.06 -11.91 18.55
N ALA A 201 10.12 -10.66 18.05
CA ALA A 201 10.34 -9.45 18.82
C ALA A 201 9.73 -8.25 18.11
N LEU A 202 9.54 -7.15 18.82
CA LEU A 202 9.07 -5.89 18.23
C LEU A 202 10.15 -5.34 17.29
N GLN A 203 9.72 -4.88 16.11
CA GLN A 203 10.59 -4.27 15.11
C GLN A 203 11.01 -2.85 15.53
N HIS A 204 12.11 -2.32 14.96
CA HIS A 204 12.50 -0.92 15.15
C HIS A 204 11.42 0.05 14.64
N ALA A 205 10.73 -0.31 13.55
CA ALA A 205 9.60 0.43 12.98
C ALA A 205 8.30 0.22 13.77
N PHE A 206 8.33 0.48 15.08
CA PHE A 206 7.19 0.33 15.96
C PHE A 206 6.63 1.71 16.34
N ASP A 207 5.57 2.14 15.67
CA ASP A 207 5.07 3.52 15.77
C ASP A 207 4.02 3.72 16.89
N ALA A 208 3.08 2.79 17.07
CA ALA A 208 2.01 2.92 18.05
C ALA A 208 2.41 2.35 19.42
N LYS A 209 3.22 3.09 20.18
CA LYS A 209 3.73 2.67 21.49
C LYS A 209 2.79 2.99 22.66
N HIS A 210 2.01 4.04 22.53
CA HIS A 210 1.23 4.59 23.63
C HIS A 210 -0.26 4.65 23.31
N CYS A 211 -1.07 4.38 24.32
CA CYS A 211 -2.52 4.45 24.24
C CYS A 211 -2.97 5.89 23.99
N ARG A 212 -3.70 6.11 22.91
CA ARG A 212 -4.21 7.43 22.54
C ARG A 212 -5.24 8.00 23.51
N ARG A 213 -5.87 7.13 24.35
CA ARG A 213 -6.86 7.56 25.35
C ARG A 213 -6.25 8.05 26.62
N CYS A 214 -5.15 7.45 27.10
CA CYS A 214 -4.60 7.73 28.42
C CYS A 214 -3.09 7.94 28.46
N GLY A 215 -2.37 7.82 27.32
CA GLY A 215 -0.93 7.98 27.22
C GLY A 215 -0.08 6.85 27.79
N SER A 216 -0.68 5.83 28.41
CA SER A 216 0.07 4.68 28.95
C SER A 216 0.61 3.79 27.82
N PRO A 217 1.76 3.12 28.00
CA PRO A 217 2.24 2.15 27.01
C PRO A 217 1.22 1.04 26.75
N TYR A 218 1.05 0.65 25.49
CA TYR A 218 0.32 -0.57 25.13
C TYR A 218 1.11 -1.81 25.53
N ALA A 219 0.41 -2.85 26.00
CA ALA A 219 0.92 -4.20 26.09
C ALA A 219 0.56 -4.97 24.82
N TYR A 220 1.57 -5.46 24.11
CA TYR A 220 1.38 -6.28 22.92
C TYR A 220 1.53 -7.76 23.28
N GLU A 221 0.49 -8.53 23.05
CA GLU A 221 0.55 -10.00 23.13
C GLU A 221 1.28 -10.57 21.93
N ARG A 222 0.99 -10.01 20.73
CA ARG A 222 1.59 -10.40 19.45
C ARG A 222 1.70 -9.18 18.55
N ALA A 223 2.79 -9.08 17.82
CA ALA A 223 2.93 -8.16 16.69
C ALA A 223 3.14 -8.96 15.41
N PHE A 224 2.61 -8.48 14.28
CA PHE A 224 2.68 -9.17 12.99
C PHE A 224 3.48 -8.38 11.95
N VAL A 225 3.20 -7.08 11.81
CA VAL A 225 3.86 -6.15 10.89
C VAL A 225 4.02 -4.80 11.58
N GLY A 226 5.23 -4.39 11.91
CA GLY A 226 5.45 -3.17 12.69
C GLY A 226 4.65 -3.21 13.99
N HIS A 227 3.76 -2.23 14.19
CA HIS A 227 2.88 -2.16 15.35
C HIS A 227 1.50 -2.81 15.14
N LEU A 228 1.25 -3.42 13.98
CA LEU A 228 0.00 -4.16 13.77
C LEU A 228 0.02 -5.45 14.58
N GLY A 229 -1.00 -5.67 15.41
CA GLY A 229 -1.03 -6.87 16.23
C GLY A 229 -2.15 -6.91 17.27
N HIS A 230 -2.01 -7.82 18.22
CA HIS A 230 -2.87 -7.95 19.37
C HIS A 230 -2.32 -7.12 20.52
N TYR A 231 -3.04 -6.10 20.90
CA TYR A 231 -2.64 -5.12 21.90
C TYR A 231 -3.76 -4.81 22.89
N GLY A 232 -3.38 -4.33 24.05
CA GLY A 232 -4.30 -3.80 25.06
C GLY A 232 -3.64 -2.73 25.89
N CYS A 233 -4.42 -1.80 26.42
CA CYS A 233 -3.95 -0.80 27.36
C CYS A 233 -4.20 -1.28 28.79
N PRO A 234 -3.17 -1.59 29.58
CA PRO A 234 -3.35 -2.09 30.95
C PRO A 234 -3.93 -1.05 31.90
N ASN A 235 -3.90 0.25 31.52
CA ASN A 235 -4.38 1.32 32.38
C ASN A 235 -5.86 1.66 32.17
N CYS A 236 -6.32 1.80 30.91
CA CYS A 236 -7.70 2.24 30.64
C CYS A 236 -8.58 1.16 29.97
N GLY A 237 -8.03 -0.03 29.69
CA GLY A 237 -8.76 -1.15 29.08
C GLY A 237 -9.14 -0.87 27.62
N ALA A 238 -8.40 -0.02 26.90
CA ALA A 238 -8.56 0.15 25.46
C ALA A 238 -7.89 -1.01 24.74
N ASP A 239 -8.69 -1.99 24.34
CA ASP A 239 -8.21 -3.23 23.74
C ASP A 239 -8.49 -3.28 22.24
N ARG A 240 -7.73 -4.13 21.54
CA ARG A 240 -7.95 -4.47 20.13
C ARG A 240 -9.39 -5.00 19.94
N PRO A 241 -10.18 -4.43 19.01
CA PRO A 241 -11.50 -4.99 18.72
C PRO A 241 -11.41 -6.37 18.06
N SER A 242 -12.40 -7.22 18.29
CA SER A 242 -12.52 -8.50 17.57
C SER A 242 -12.83 -8.23 16.10
N PRO A 243 -12.11 -8.84 15.14
CA PRO A 243 -12.36 -8.64 13.74
C PRO A 243 -13.61 -9.40 13.26
N ASP A 244 -14.43 -8.71 12.43
CA ASP A 244 -15.57 -9.31 11.71
C ASP A 244 -15.09 -10.20 10.55
N VAL A 245 -13.94 -9.84 9.95
CA VAL A 245 -13.26 -10.62 8.90
C VAL A 245 -11.85 -10.93 9.36
N ALA A 246 -11.56 -12.19 9.60
CA ALA A 246 -10.31 -12.64 10.21
C ALA A 246 -9.55 -13.66 9.36
N ALA A 247 -8.24 -13.49 9.22
CA ALA A 247 -7.37 -14.56 8.74
C ALA A 247 -7.03 -15.48 9.92
N THR A 248 -7.57 -16.69 9.91
CA THR A 248 -7.43 -17.68 11.01
C THR A 248 -6.28 -18.65 10.81
N ARG A 249 -5.84 -18.83 9.57
CA ARG A 249 -4.66 -19.62 9.18
C ARG A 249 -3.99 -19.01 7.96
N ILE A 250 -2.68 -18.86 8.00
CA ILE A 250 -1.87 -18.24 6.94
C ILE A 250 -0.66 -19.12 6.65
N GLU A 251 -0.50 -19.50 5.39
CA GLU A 251 0.69 -20.18 4.88
C GLU A 251 1.38 -19.24 3.87
N LEU A 252 2.50 -18.64 4.26
CA LEU A 252 3.31 -17.79 3.38
C LEU A 252 4.23 -18.66 2.51
N ASN A 253 4.15 -18.51 1.19
CA ASN A 253 4.87 -19.32 0.22
C ASN A 253 5.99 -18.55 -0.50
N GLY A 254 6.71 -17.69 0.22
CA GLY A 254 7.77 -16.85 -0.35
C GLY A 254 7.21 -15.95 -1.45
N MET A 255 7.86 -15.96 -2.63
CA MET A 255 7.44 -15.17 -3.79
C MET A 255 6.22 -15.73 -4.53
N GLU A 256 5.76 -16.94 -4.22
CA GLU A 256 4.59 -17.56 -4.86
C GLU A 256 3.24 -17.08 -4.31
N GLY A 257 3.28 -16.26 -3.24
CA GLY A 257 2.07 -15.75 -2.59
C GLY A 257 1.75 -16.45 -1.28
N SER A 258 0.46 -16.58 -0.95
CA SER A 258 0.00 -17.17 0.31
C SER A 258 -1.30 -17.94 0.18
N ARG A 259 -1.54 -18.87 1.11
CA ARG A 259 -2.85 -19.50 1.33
C ARG A 259 -3.40 -19.02 2.64
N VAL A 260 -4.64 -18.58 2.65
CA VAL A 260 -5.27 -17.96 3.81
C VAL A 260 -6.65 -18.56 4.04
N THR A 261 -6.93 -19.00 5.25
CA THR A 261 -8.29 -19.31 5.71
C THR A 261 -8.87 -18.02 6.27
N VAL A 262 -9.95 -17.56 5.68
CA VAL A 262 -10.64 -16.33 6.09
C VAL A 262 -11.99 -16.70 6.69
N ARG A 263 -12.27 -16.20 7.90
CA ARG A 263 -13.55 -16.33 8.59
C ARG A 263 -14.27 -14.98 8.59
N ALA A 264 -15.56 -15.02 8.28
CA ALA A 264 -16.50 -13.91 8.42
C ALA A 264 -17.83 -14.40 9.00
N SER A 265 -18.80 -13.49 9.20
CA SER A 265 -20.15 -13.86 9.68
C SER A 265 -20.88 -14.86 8.78
N GLU A 266 -20.56 -14.86 7.47
CA GLU A 266 -21.14 -15.76 6.47
C GLU A 266 -20.53 -17.17 6.46
N GLY A 267 -19.45 -17.42 7.23
CA GLY A 267 -18.70 -18.67 7.28
C GLY A 267 -17.23 -18.52 7.01
N GLU A 268 -16.60 -19.58 6.48
CA GLU A 268 -15.18 -19.60 6.14
C GLU A 268 -14.97 -19.75 4.63
N ALA A 269 -13.89 -19.14 4.11
CA ALA A 269 -13.41 -19.32 2.75
C ALA A 269 -11.91 -19.57 2.73
N GLN A 270 -11.48 -20.40 1.78
CA GLN A 270 -10.06 -20.56 1.45
C GLN A 270 -9.70 -19.56 0.36
N LEU A 271 -8.61 -18.83 0.55
CA LEU A 271 -8.08 -17.87 -0.42
C LEU A 271 -6.67 -18.28 -0.81
N ARG A 272 -6.43 -18.45 -2.11
CA ARG A 272 -5.09 -18.52 -2.68
C ARG A 272 -4.73 -17.13 -3.22
N LEU A 273 -3.93 -16.40 -2.47
CA LEU A 273 -3.50 -15.05 -2.84
C LEU A 273 -2.17 -15.11 -3.60
N PRO A 274 -2.12 -14.74 -4.90
CA PRO A 274 -0.89 -14.79 -5.71
C PRO A 274 0.05 -13.61 -5.45
N LEU A 275 -0.07 -12.97 -4.30
CA LEU A 275 0.75 -11.84 -3.88
C LEU A 275 1.52 -12.22 -2.61
N PRO A 276 2.85 -12.08 -2.59
CA PRO A 276 3.69 -12.49 -1.46
C PRO A 276 3.63 -11.52 -0.29
N GLY A 277 3.94 -12.04 0.90
CA GLY A 277 4.12 -11.29 2.13
C GLY A 277 2.84 -11.05 2.92
N LEU A 278 3.01 -10.94 4.24
CA LEU A 278 1.90 -10.80 5.19
C LEU A 278 1.13 -9.49 5.01
N TYR A 279 1.80 -8.43 4.54
CA TYR A 279 1.14 -7.16 4.22
C TYR A 279 0.07 -7.29 3.13
N ASN A 280 0.23 -8.23 2.17
CA ASN A 280 -0.79 -8.49 1.17
C ASN A 280 -1.97 -9.30 1.73
N VAL A 281 -1.77 -10.08 2.78
CA VAL A 281 -2.88 -10.68 3.52
C VAL A 281 -3.74 -9.60 4.17
N TYR A 282 -3.14 -8.56 4.80
CA TYR A 282 -3.89 -7.40 5.29
C TYR A 282 -4.64 -6.67 4.19
N ASN A 283 -4.00 -6.45 3.03
CA ASN A 283 -4.66 -5.83 1.87
C ASN A 283 -5.87 -6.66 1.40
N ALA A 284 -5.74 -7.99 1.38
CA ALA A 284 -6.84 -8.90 1.03
C ALA A 284 -7.97 -8.88 2.06
N LEU A 285 -7.66 -8.87 3.36
CA LEU A 285 -8.68 -8.76 4.41
C LEU A 285 -9.45 -7.45 4.33
N ALA A 286 -8.76 -6.33 4.09
CA ALA A 286 -9.38 -5.02 3.86
C ALA A 286 -10.32 -5.05 2.65
N ALA A 287 -9.86 -5.65 1.53
CA ALA A 287 -10.64 -5.77 0.31
C ALA A 287 -11.85 -6.71 0.49
N LEU A 288 -11.69 -7.86 1.16
CA LEU A 288 -12.79 -8.78 1.45
C LEU A 288 -13.85 -8.13 2.35
N THR A 289 -13.41 -7.39 3.38
CA THR A 289 -14.33 -6.62 4.24
C THR A 289 -15.12 -5.60 3.42
N ALA A 290 -14.44 -4.89 2.51
CA ALA A 290 -15.10 -3.96 1.59
C ALA A 290 -16.08 -4.70 0.67
N GLY A 291 -15.70 -5.83 0.08
CA GLY A 291 -16.55 -6.65 -0.77
C GLY A 291 -17.85 -7.07 -0.09
N LEU A 292 -17.75 -7.58 1.14
CA LEU A 292 -18.92 -7.93 1.97
C LEU A 292 -19.83 -6.72 2.22
N ARG A 293 -19.25 -5.56 2.56
CA ARG A 293 -20.03 -4.30 2.73
C ARG A 293 -20.65 -3.78 1.44
N LEU A 294 -20.08 -4.14 0.29
CA LEU A 294 -20.64 -3.82 -1.04
C LEU A 294 -21.60 -4.89 -1.55
N GLY A 295 -21.89 -5.93 -0.74
CA GLY A 295 -22.86 -6.98 -1.04
C GLY A 295 -22.31 -8.10 -1.91
N ILE A 296 -21.01 -8.28 -1.98
CA ILE A 296 -20.35 -9.41 -2.68
C ILE A 296 -20.13 -10.53 -1.66
N PRO A 297 -20.69 -11.73 -1.83
CA PRO A 297 -20.54 -12.86 -0.90
C PRO A 297 -19.09 -13.29 -0.72
N LEU A 298 -18.70 -13.73 0.48
CA LEU A 298 -17.32 -14.12 0.81
C LEU A 298 -16.70 -15.13 -0.18
N PRO A 299 -17.39 -16.20 -0.62
CA PRO A 299 -16.80 -17.16 -1.57
C PRO A 299 -16.54 -16.55 -2.96
N GLU A 300 -17.34 -15.58 -3.40
CA GLU A 300 -17.16 -14.89 -4.66
C GLU A 300 -16.01 -13.89 -4.55
N ALA A 301 -16.01 -13.09 -3.49
CA ALA A 301 -14.93 -12.15 -3.18
C ALA A 301 -13.56 -12.84 -3.10
N ALA A 302 -13.47 -13.99 -2.42
CA ALA A 302 -12.23 -14.77 -2.31
C ALA A 302 -11.75 -15.29 -3.68
N ARG A 303 -12.65 -15.82 -4.51
CA ARG A 303 -12.30 -16.27 -5.89
C ARG A 303 -11.77 -15.15 -6.76
N SER A 304 -12.35 -13.96 -6.69
CA SER A 304 -11.88 -12.79 -7.46
C SER A 304 -10.44 -12.42 -7.11
N LEU A 305 -10.04 -12.60 -5.85
CA LEU A 305 -8.68 -12.29 -5.41
C LEU A 305 -7.63 -13.31 -5.91
N GLU A 306 -8.02 -14.52 -6.30
CA GLU A 306 -7.09 -15.55 -6.81
C GLU A 306 -6.51 -15.19 -8.19
N SER A 307 -7.16 -14.29 -8.93
CA SER A 307 -6.71 -13.82 -10.24
C SER A 307 -5.98 -12.48 -10.23
N VAL A 308 -5.88 -11.84 -9.06
CA VAL A 308 -5.28 -10.52 -8.93
C VAL A 308 -3.77 -10.59 -9.20
N GLN A 309 -3.33 -9.76 -10.13
CA GLN A 309 -1.89 -9.59 -10.41
C GLN A 309 -1.31 -8.44 -9.61
N ALA A 310 -0.01 -8.54 -9.31
CA ALA A 310 0.70 -7.44 -8.66
C ALA A 310 0.57 -6.14 -9.49
N VAL A 311 0.14 -5.07 -8.84
CA VAL A 311 0.04 -3.76 -9.48
C VAL A 311 1.46 -3.20 -9.61
N PHE A 312 1.85 -2.90 -10.84
CA PHE A 312 3.10 -2.26 -11.28
C PHE A 312 4.23 -2.12 -10.25
N GLY A 313 5.30 -2.95 -10.40
CA GLY A 313 6.57 -2.78 -9.67
C GLY A 313 6.53 -3.06 -8.16
N ARG A 314 5.41 -3.50 -7.60
CA ARG A 314 5.31 -3.80 -6.17
C ARG A 314 5.74 -5.22 -5.84
N VAL A 315 5.52 -6.16 -6.75
CA VAL A 315 6.10 -7.51 -6.77
C VAL A 315 6.07 -7.99 -8.21
N GLU A 316 7.15 -7.88 -8.92
CA GLU A 316 7.23 -8.27 -10.31
C GLU A 316 8.55 -9.00 -10.57
N THR A 317 8.51 -10.09 -11.31
CA THR A 317 9.73 -10.79 -11.75
C THR A 317 9.87 -10.63 -13.27
N ILE A 318 11.03 -10.13 -13.68
CA ILE A 318 11.37 -9.88 -15.10
C ILE A 318 12.69 -10.59 -15.41
N ALA A 319 12.75 -11.28 -16.53
CA ALA A 319 13.99 -11.87 -17.03
C ALA A 319 14.89 -10.76 -17.62
N VAL A 320 16.07 -10.58 -17.06
CA VAL A 320 17.07 -9.60 -17.49
C VAL A 320 18.42 -10.30 -17.64
N GLY A 321 18.99 -10.31 -18.85
CA GLY A 321 20.29 -10.96 -19.10
C GLY A 321 20.32 -12.44 -18.74
N GLY A 322 19.20 -13.16 -18.87
CA GLY A 322 19.06 -14.58 -18.50
C GLY A 322 18.91 -14.85 -17.01
N ARG A 323 18.67 -13.83 -16.20
CA ARG A 323 18.43 -13.92 -14.74
C ARG A 323 17.03 -13.43 -14.40
N ASP A 324 16.40 -14.05 -13.41
CA ASP A 324 15.15 -13.58 -12.84
C ASP A 324 15.44 -12.41 -11.88
N VAL A 325 14.94 -11.23 -12.21
CA VAL A 325 15.01 -10.02 -11.38
C VAL A 325 13.66 -9.79 -10.74
N SER A 326 13.58 -10.01 -9.44
CA SER A 326 12.36 -9.76 -8.64
C SER A 326 12.40 -8.35 -8.06
N ILE A 327 11.49 -7.49 -8.51
CA ILE A 327 11.42 -6.08 -8.13
C ILE A 327 10.45 -5.93 -6.95
N LEU A 328 10.93 -5.37 -5.85
CA LEU A 328 10.19 -5.20 -4.58
C LEU A 328 10.39 -3.76 -4.08
N LEU A 329 9.36 -2.94 -4.18
CA LEU A 329 9.43 -1.53 -3.75
C LEU A 329 9.64 -1.42 -2.24
N ILE A 330 10.63 -0.61 -1.83
CA ILE A 330 10.82 -0.17 -0.44
C ILE A 330 10.65 1.36 -0.37
N LYS A 331 9.88 1.87 0.61
CA LYS A 331 9.66 3.32 0.72
C LYS A 331 9.59 3.84 2.17
N ASN A 332 9.41 2.95 3.13
CA ASN A 332 9.37 3.24 4.55
C ASN A 332 9.80 2.00 5.35
N PRO A 333 10.07 2.13 6.67
CA PRO A 333 10.60 1.03 7.48
C PRO A 333 9.72 -0.22 7.49
N ALA A 334 8.41 -0.06 7.74
CA ALA A 334 7.49 -1.19 7.82
C ALA A 334 7.39 -1.96 6.49
N GLY A 335 7.33 -1.24 5.37
CA GLY A 335 7.32 -1.85 4.04
C GLY A 335 8.64 -2.56 3.71
N ALA A 336 9.78 -1.96 4.07
CA ALA A 336 11.09 -2.57 3.88
C ALA A 336 11.22 -3.87 4.69
N ASN A 337 10.82 -3.88 5.97
CA ASN A 337 10.87 -5.05 6.83
C ASN A 337 10.08 -6.23 6.26
N GLU A 338 8.89 -5.98 5.73
CA GLU A 338 8.08 -7.03 5.12
C GLU A 338 8.66 -7.57 3.81
N VAL A 339 9.30 -6.71 3.01
CA VAL A 339 10.07 -7.13 1.83
C VAL A 339 11.24 -8.03 2.24
N LEU A 340 12.01 -7.63 3.25
CA LEU A 340 13.12 -8.42 3.78
C LEU A 340 12.65 -9.79 4.28
N ARG A 341 11.57 -9.84 5.07
CA ARG A 341 10.98 -11.11 5.54
C ARG A 341 10.56 -12.01 4.40
N THR A 342 9.91 -11.47 3.37
CA THR A 342 9.45 -12.22 2.20
C THR A 342 10.62 -12.82 1.42
N MET A 343 11.69 -12.06 1.21
CA MET A 343 12.91 -12.53 0.52
C MET A 343 13.61 -13.63 1.31
N LEU A 344 13.71 -13.48 2.63
CA LEU A 344 14.34 -14.47 3.50
C LEU A 344 13.54 -15.77 3.52
N LEU A 345 12.20 -15.67 3.59
CA LEU A 345 11.34 -16.85 3.50
C LEU A 345 11.52 -17.58 2.17
N GLU A 346 11.64 -16.86 1.05
CA GLU A 346 11.94 -17.46 -0.25
C GLU A 346 13.29 -18.17 -0.27
N ALA A 347 14.34 -17.55 0.30
CA ALA A 347 15.67 -18.13 0.38
C ALA A 347 15.70 -19.41 1.26
N ASP A 348 14.94 -19.43 2.36
CA ASP A 348 14.86 -20.58 3.26
C ASP A 348 14.14 -21.78 2.60
N ARG A 349 13.13 -21.53 1.79
CA ARG A 349 12.42 -22.57 1.03
C ARG A 349 13.30 -23.21 -0.05
N ASN A 350 14.20 -22.45 -0.65
CA ASN A 350 15.06 -22.89 -1.74
C ASN A 350 16.36 -23.61 -1.28
N GLY A 351 16.44 -24.00 0.00
CA GLY A 351 17.55 -24.83 0.49
C GLY A 351 18.26 -24.30 1.73
N GLY A 352 17.51 -23.81 2.70
CA GLY A 352 17.93 -23.46 4.07
C GLY A 352 19.28 -22.73 4.17
N GLY A 353 19.29 -21.40 4.19
CA GLY A 353 20.50 -20.59 4.29
C GLY A 353 21.08 -20.11 2.95
N ALA A 354 20.33 -20.21 1.85
CA ALA A 354 20.73 -19.65 0.56
C ALA A 354 21.04 -18.15 0.69
N GLN A 355 22.22 -17.75 0.20
CA GLN A 355 22.64 -16.35 0.21
C GLN A 355 21.96 -15.58 -0.93
N LEU A 356 21.64 -14.33 -0.66
CA LEU A 356 20.90 -13.43 -1.54
C LEU A 356 21.84 -12.60 -2.42
N ASP A 357 21.46 -12.42 -3.67
CA ASP A 357 21.99 -11.40 -4.56
C ASP A 357 21.03 -10.22 -4.61
N LEU A 358 21.53 -9.01 -4.27
CA LEU A 358 20.71 -7.83 -4.11
C LEU A 358 21.16 -6.69 -5.03
N TRP A 359 20.20 -5.93 -5.49
CA TRP A 359 20.36 -4.59 -6.04
C TRP A 359 19.45 -3.65 -5.25
N VAL A 360 20.02 -2.66 -4.55
CA VAL A 360 19.28 -1.74 -3.70
C VAL A 360 19.48 -0.34 -4.21
N ALA A 361 18.41 0.32 -4.64
CA ALA A 361 18.48 1.68 -5.18
C ALA A 361 17.74 2.67 -4.29
N LEU A 362 18.49 3.56 -3.65
CA LEU A 362 17.99 4.58 -2.75
C LEU A 362 18.07 5.97 -3.42
N ASN A 363 16.92 6.58 -3.66
CA ASN A 363 16.79 7.97 -4.10
C ASN A 363 16.18 8.84 -2.99
N ASP A 364 16.42 10.16 -3.07
CA ASP A 364 15.92 11.20 -2.16
C ASP A 364 15.15 12.30 -2.90
N ARG A 365 14.46 11.94 -3.98
CA ARG A 365 13.64 12.90 -4.72
C ARG A 365 12.35 13.22 -3.96
N ILE A 366 11.67 14.30 -4.35
CA ILE A 366 10.44 14.77 -3.68
C ILE A 366 9.40 13.65 -3.48
N ALA A 367 9.27 12.73 -4.44
CA ALA A 367 8.32 11.63 -4.35
C ALA A 367 8.80 10.44 -3.47
N ASP A 368 10.10 10.39 -3.14
CA ASP A 368 10.65 9.40 -2.19
C ASP A 368 10.65 9.91 -0.74
N GLY A 369 10.51 11.23 -0.54
CA GLY A 369 10.89 11.92 0.67
C GLY A 369 12.38 12.29 0.65
N ARG A 370 12.72 13.50 1.08
CA ARG A 370 14.11 13.96 1.12
C ARG A 370 14.90 13.40 2.29
N ASP A 371 14.19 13.08 3.37
CA ASP A 371 14.77 12.44 4.54
C ASP A 371 14.89 10.94 4.33
N ILE A 372 16.12 10.46 4.21
CA ILE A 372 16.44 9.05 4.06
C ILE A 372 16.72 8.35 5.39
N SER A 373 16.57 9.05 6.52
CA SER A 373 16.87 8.48 7.85
C SER A 373 16.04 7.24 8.18
N TRP A 374 14.88 7.08 7.53
CA TRP A 374 14.02 5.93 7.67
C TRP A 374 14.72 4.57 7.44
N VAL A 375 15.83 4.54 6.66
CA VAL A 375 16.57 3.31 6.42
C VAL A 375 17.22 2.76 7.70
N TRP A 376 17.44 3.63 8.72
CA TRP A 376 17.99 3.23 10.01
C TRP A 376 16.94 2.59 10.93
N ASP A 377 15.65 2.82 10.67
CA ASP A 377 14.53 2.19 11.37
C ASP A 377 14.09 0.87 10.73
N ALA A 378 14.59 0.54 9.54
CA ALA A 378 14.32 -0.74 8.89
C ALA A 378 15.32 -1.80 9.34
N ASP A 379 14.86 -3.05 9.54
CA ASP A 379 15.60 -4.16 10.13
C ASP A 379 16.57 -4.82 9.10
N PHE A 380 17.44 -4.04 8.46
CA PHE A 380 18.45 -4.57 7.52
C PHE A 380 19.45 -5.54 8.17
N GLU A 381 19.53 -5.58 9.49
CA GLU A 381 20.27 -6.56 10.29
C GLU A 381 19.90 -8.01 9.96
N LEU A 382 18.66 -8.23 9.51
CA LEU A 382 18.19 -9.53 8.99
C LEU A 382 19.03 -10.04 7.81
N LEU A 383 19.76 -9.16 7.13
CA LEU A 383 20.61 -9.46 5.98
C LEU A 383 22.07 -9.82 6.37
N ALA A 384 22.50 -9.61 7.61
CA ALA A 384 23.91 -9.65 8.05
C ALA A 384 24.69 -10.85 7.49
N THR A 385 24.14 -12.07 7.58
CA THR A 385 24.77 -13.32 7.14
C THR A 385 24.13 -13.91 5.89
N ARG A 386 23.17 -13.21 5.28
CA ARG A 386 22.33 -13.73 4.21
C ARG A 386 22.65 -13.14 2.83
N VAL A 387 23.55 -12.16 2.75
CA VAL A 387 23.94 -11.50 1.49
C VAL A 387 25.23 -12.07 0.96
N ARG A 388 25.20 -12.60 -0.26
CA ARG A 388 26.38 -12.95 -1.02
C ARG A 388 27.00 -11.72 -1.69
N ARG A 389 26.16 -10.89 -2.29
CA ARG A 389 26.54 -9.67 -3.00
C ARG A 389 25.40 -8.66 -3.03
N VAL A 390 25.72 -7.40 -2.86
CA VAL A 390 24.77 -6.30 -3.04
C VAL A 390 25.40 -5.15 -3.83
N VAL A 391 24.67 -4.64 -4.81
CA VAL A 391 25.02 -3.43 -5.54
C VAL A 391 24.09 -2.32 -5.08
N CYS A 392 24.63 -1.29 -4.44
CA CYS A 392 23.94 -0.08 -4.01
C CYS A 392 23.89 0.93 -5.16
N ALA A 393 22.74 1.46 -5.46
CA ALA A 393 22.45 2.34 -6.59
C ALA A 393 21.60 3.56 -6.18
N GLY A 394 21.40 4.48 -7.13
CA GLY A 394 20.60 5.69 -6.92
C GLY A 394 21.39 6.85 -6.33
N THR A 395 20.70 7.97 -6.09
CA THR A 395 21.31 9.25 -5.64
C THR A 395 21.94 9.14 -4.24
N ARG A 396 21.54 8.13 -3.45
CA ARG A 396 22.01 7.86 -2.08
C ARG A 396 22.63 6.47 -1.94
N ALA A 397 23.26 5.98 -3.00
CA ALA A 397 23.93 4.69 -3.01
C ALA A 397 25.02 4.57 -1.93
N PRO A 398 25.90 5.59 -1.68
CA PRO A 398 26.88 5.53 -0.61
C PRO A 398 26.26 5.39 0.79
N GLU A 399 25.18 6.12 1.07
CA GLU A 399 24.49 6.06 2.36
C GLU A 399 23.85 4.70 2.59
N MET A 400 23.29 4.10 1.54
CA MET A 400 22.75 2.74 1.62
C MET A 400 23.85 1.71 1.86
N ALA A 401 25.00 1.87 1.23
CA ALA A 401 26.17 1.01 1.48
C ALA A 401 26.65 1.10 2.94
N VAL A 402 26.68 2.32 3.50
CA VAL A 402 27.00 2.55 4.93
C VAL A 402 25.94 1.86 5.80
N ARG A 403 24.66 2.01 5.52
CA ARG A 403 23.58 1.35 6.28
C ARG A 403 23.75 -0.17 6.30
N LEU A 404 24.01 -0.80 5.14
CA LEU A 404 24.20 -2.24 5.04
C LEU A 404 25.45 -2.71 5.78
N LYS A 405 26.55 -1.95 5.72
CA LYS A 405 27.75 -2.24 6.51
C LYS A 405 27.44 -2.26 8.01
N TYR A 406 26.69 -1.27 8.50
CA TYR A 406 26.30 -1.22 9.92
C TYR A 406 25.25 -2.28 10.29
N ALA A 407 24.50 -2.79 9.32
CA ALA A 407 23.62 -3.94 9.48
C ALA A 407 24.39 -5.28 9.56
N GLY A 408 25.71 -5.28 9.42
CA GLY A 408 26.55 -6.47 9.51
C GLY A 408 26.80 -7.17 8.16
N VAL A 409 26.44 -6.59 7.04
CA VAL A 409 26.82 -7.11 5.71
C VAL A 409 28.32 -6.88 5.51
N PRO A 410 29.11 -7.91 5.15
CA PRO A 410 30.54 -7.76 4.94
C PRO A 410 30.86 -6.69 3.88
N PRO A 411 31.80 -5.76 4.12
CA PRO A 411 32.14 -4.72 3.16
C PRO A 411 32.59 -5.27 1.80
N THR A 412 33.16 -6.45 1.77
CA THR A 412 33.57 -7.15 0.53
C THR A 412 32.40 -7.62 -0.33
N ALA A 413 31.19 -7.71 0.24
CA ALA A 413 29.97 -8.04 -0.47
C ALA A 413 29.22 -6.80 -0.99
N ILE A 414 29.64 -5.58 -0.59
CA ILE A 414 28.96 -4.33 -0.91
C ILE A 414 29.70 -3.61 -2.04
N GLU A 415 29.00 -3.30 -3.10
CA GLU A 415 29.47 -2.49 -4.22
C GLU A 415 28.60 -1.24 -4.36
N VAL A 416 29.20 -0.12 -4.81
CA VAL A 416 28.50 1.14 -5.05
C VAL A 416 28.63 1.51 -6.52
N GLU A 417 27.51 1.73 -7.19
CA GLU A 417 27.40 2.28 -8.53
C GLU A 417 26.11 3.07 -8.63
N GLU A 418 26.19 4.39 -8.64
CA GLU A 418 25.02 5.27 -8.57
C GLU A 418 24.10 5.18 -9.77
N ALA A 419 24.65 4.99 -10.97
CA ALA A 419 23.86 4.97 -12.21
C ALA A 419 23.02 3.70 -12.31
N ILE A 420 21.71 3.87 -12.47
CA ILE A 420 20.71 2.77 -12.47
C ILE A 420 21.00 1.72 -13.55
N ASP A 421 21.41 2.13 -14.76
CA ASP A 421 21.71 1.25 -15.88
C ASP A 421 22.95 0.38 -15.62
N ARG A 422 24.08 1.03 -15.24
CA ARG A 422 25.35 0.34 -14.98
C ARG A 422 25.27 -0.54 -13.75
N SER A 423 24.61 -0.06 -12.69
CA SER A 423 24.45 -0.82 -11.45
C SER A 423 23.61 -2.08 -11.65
N LEU A 424 22.52 -1.99 -12.43
CA LEU A 424 21.68 -3.14 -12.76
C LEU A 424 22.48 -4.18 -13.57
N ASP A 425 23.20 -3.73 -14.62
CA ASP A 425 24.00 -4.62 -15.46
C ASP A 425 25.07 -5.34 -14.63
N ARG A 426 25.74 -4.62 -13.72
CA ARG A 426 26.71 -5.17 -12.79
C ARG A 426 26.10 -6.19 -11.82
N ALA A 427 24.91 -5.88 -11.27
CA ALA A 427 24.21 -6.77 -10.36
C ALA A 427 23.78 -8.07 -11.08
N VAL A 428 23.20 -7.95 -12.27
CA VAL A 428 22.75 -9.11 -13.10
C VAL A 428 23.94 -9.97 -13.49
N ALA A 429 25.02 -9.36 -14.01
CA ALA A 429 26.22 -10.10 -14.42
C ALA A 429 26.88 -10.88 -13.26
N GLY A 430 26.83 -10.34 -12.05
CA GLY A 430 27.42 -10.95 -10.86
C GLY A 430 26.47 -11.86 -10.07
N SER A 431 25.21 -11.99 -10.45
CA SER A 431 24.24 -12.82 -9.73
C SER A 431 24.41 -14.31 -10.08
N ASN A 432 24.25 -15.19 -9.09
CA ASN A 432 24.32 -16.63 -9.26
C ASN A 432 22.93 -17.29 -9.41
N GLY A 433 21.86 -16.52 -9.24
CA GLY A 433 20.48 -16.99 -9.29
C GLY A 433 19.52 -15.83 -9.46
N ARG A 434 18.43 -15.85 -8.71
CA ARG A 434 17.47 -14.75 -8.65
C ARG A 434 18.12 -13.52 -8.05
N LEU A 435 17.97 -12.37 -8.70
CA LEU A 435 18.37 -11.06 -8.19
C LEU A 435 17.14 -10.38 -7.57
N PHE A 436 17.24 -9.96 -6.32
CA PHE A 436 16.21 -9.13 -5.69
C PHE A 436 16.56 -7.66 -5.86
N ALA A 437 15.70 -6.92 -6.55
CA ALA A 437 15.85 -5.50 -6.78
C ALA A 437 14.92 -4.72 -5.82
N LEU A 438 15.52 -3.91 -4.96
CA LEU A 438 14.88 -3.14 -3.89
C LEU A 438 14.99 -1.63 -4.17
N PRO A 439 14.22 -1.08 -5.12
CA PRO A 439 14.22 0.35 -5.38
C PRO A 439 13.30 1.12 -4.44
N THR A 440 13.64 2.40 -4.15
CA THR A 440 12.66 3.41 -3.74
C THR A 440 11.78 3.83 -4.91
N TYR A 441 10.75 4.64 -4.67
CA TYR A 441 9.73 4.92 -5.67
C TYR A 441 10.28 5.55 -6.97
N THR A 442 11.09 6.59 -6.89
CA THR A 442 11.64 7.19 -8.13
C THR A 442 12.71 6.33 -8.78
N ALA A 443 13.48 5.56 -8.00
CA ALA A 443 14.40 4.56 -8.53
C ALA A 443 13.66 3.44 -9.28
N LEU A 444 12.48 3.03 -8.79
CA LEU A 444 11.60 2.09 -9.48
C LEU A 444 11.14 2.66 -10.84
N LEU A 445 10.73 3.92 -10.90
CA LEU A 445 10.32 4.56 -12.16
C LEU A 445 11.47 4.62 -13.17
N GLU A 446 12.69 4.91 -12.73
CA GLU A 446 13.90 4.90 -13.56
C GLU A 446 14.22 3.48 -14.06
N LEU A 447 14.18 2.49 -13.17
CA LEU A 447 14.38 1.09 -13.51
C LEU A 447 13.35 0.62 -14.54
N ARG A 448 12.07 0.92 -14.33
CA ARG A 448 10.99 0.55 -15.28
C ARG A 448 11.17 1.23 -16.64
N THR A 449 11.57 2.49 -16.66
CA THR A 449 11.87 3.21 -17.89
C THR A 449 13.04 2.56 -18.65
N LEU A 450 14.08 2.15 -17.93
CA LEU A 450 15.22 1.44 -18.50
C LEU A 450 14.80 0.08 -19.09
N LEU A 451 14.03 -0.73 -18.34
CA LEU A 451 13.54 -2.04 -18.78
C LEU A 451 12.61 -1.92 -19.99
N ALA A 452 11.74 -0.91 -20.03
CA ALA A 452 10.89 -0.64 -21.18
C ALA A 452 11.71 -0.24 -22.44
N ARG A 453 12.73 0.60 -22.30
CA ARG A 453 13.66 0.96 -23.39
C ARG A 453 14.42 -0.25 -23.93
N ARG A 454 14.71 -1.24 -23.07
CA ARG A 454 15.36 -2.51 -23.44
C ARG A 454 14.38 -3.54 -24.01
N GLY A 455 13.07 -3.23 -24.09
CA GLY A 455 12.04 -4.14 -24.57
C GLY A 455 11.71 -5.30 -23.62
N LEU A 456 12.12 -5.21 -22.35
CA LEU A 456 11.96 -6.25 -21.33
C LEU A 456 10.68 -6.10 -20.52
N ALA A 457 10.06 -4.92 -20.53
CA ALA A 457 8.82 -4.63 -19.81
C ALA A 457 7.95 -3.65 -20.62
N ARG A 458 6.64 -3.62 -20.30
CA ARG A 458 5.74 -2.56 -20.82
C ARG A 458 6.09 -1.22 -20.19
N ALA A 459 5.87 -0.13 -20.92
CA ALA A 459 6.03 1.21 -20.37
C ALA A 459 5.08 1.43 -19.18
N PHE A 460 5.52 2.17 -18.18
CA PHE A 460 4.76 2.43 -16.94
C PHE A 460 3.38 3.06 -17.19
N TRP A 461 3.26 3.81 -18.31
CA TRP A 461 2.08 4.58 -18.68
C TRP A 461 1.24 3.93 -19.81
N ALA A 462 1.56 2.72 -20.22
CA ALA A 462 0.88 2.00 -21.30
C ALA A 462 -0.34 1.21 -20.82
#